data_4ccf3200a49625a80700605977fa28a8
#
_entry.id   4ccf3200a49625a80700605977fa28a8
#
_cell.length_a   1.000
_cell.length_b   1.000
_cell.length_c   1.000
_cell.angle_alpha   90.00
_cell.angle_beta   90.00
_cell.angle_gamma   90.00
#
_symmetry.space_group_name_H-M   'P 1'
#
loop_
_entity.id
_entity.type
_entity.pdbx_description
1 polymer ?
#
loop_
_entity_poly.entity_id
_entity_poly.type
_entity_poly.pdbx_seq_one_letter_code
_entity_poly.pdbx_strand_id
1 'polypeptide(L)' 'MKSDSVVIIPTYNEKENISNIIHALLKLEHQFDILVIDDNSPDGTAAIVERLIEEIPERIHLVKRAGKQGLGTAY' A
#
# COMPACT_ATOMS: atom_id res chain seq x y z
N MET A 1 -10.42 10.85 0.96
CA MET A 1 -9.76 10.73 -0.33
C MET A 1 -10.38 11.69 -1.31
N LYS A 2 -9.54 12.25 -2.14
CA LYS A 2 -10.03 13.25 -3.08
C LYS A 2 -10.35 12.65 -4.44
N SER A 3 -9.84 11.47 -4.71
CA SER A 3 -10.04 10.87 -6.01
C SER A 3 -11.30 10.04 -6.02
N ASP A 4 -11.86 9.86 -7.18
CA ASP A 4 -13.01 8.99 -7.31
C ASP A 4 -12.62 7.53 -7.34
N SER A 5 -11.34 7.25 -7.48
CA SER A 5 -10.88 5.88 -7.65
C SER A 5 -9.77 5.56 -6.68
N VAL A 6 -9.67 4.32 -6.30
CA VAL A 6 -8.57 3.86 -5.46
C VAL A 6 -8.02 2.57 -6.06
N VAL A 7 -6.70 2.49 -6.10
CA VAL A 7 -6.02 1.27 -6.54
C VAL A 7 -5.60 0.52 -5.29
N ILE A 8 -6.03 -0.72 -5.17
CA ILE A 8 -5.74 -1.53 -4.00
C ILE A 8 -4.61 -2.49 -4.35
N ILE A 9 -3.56 -2.46 -3.56
CA ILE A 9 -2.37 -3.28 -3.80
C ILE A 9 -2.16 -4.18 -2.59
N PRO A 10 -2.51 -5.45 -2.69
CA PRO A 10 -2.19 -6.38 -1.62
C PRO A 10 -0.71 -6.74 -1.69
N THR A 11 -0.03 -6.76 -0.57
CA THR A 11 1.39 -7.05 -0.56
C THR A 11 1.75 -8.08 0.49
N TYR A 12 2.73 -8.90 0.14
CA TYR A 12 3.40 -9.76 1.08
C TYR A 12 4.81 -9.99 0.53
N ASN A 13 5.81 -9.52 1.27
CA ASN A 13 7.21 -9.63 0.88
C ASN A 13 7.49 -9.00 -0.48
N GLU A 14 7.00 -7.78 -0.64
CA GLU A 14 7.23 -7.03 -1.88
C GLU A 14 8.21 -5.90 -1.70
N LYS A 15 9.09 -6.01 -0.70
CA LYS A 15 10.00 -4.93 -0.38
C LYS A 15 10.75 -4.40 -1.60
N GLU A 16 11.19 -5.31 -2.47
CA GLU A 16 12.02 -4.89 -3.59
C GLU A 16 11.22 -4.27 -4.72
N ASN A 17 9.92 -4.51 -4.76
CA ASN A 17 9.12 -4.05 -5.88
C ASN A 17 8.12 -2.96 -5.53
N ILE A 18 7.74 -2.87 -4.26
CA ILE A 18 6.61 -2.01 -3.92
C ILE A 18 6.86 -0.54 -4.27
N SER A 19 8.07 -0.07 -4.06
CA SER A 19 8.37 1.32 -4.38
C SER A 19 8.25 1.56 -5.88
N ASN A 20 8.75 0.63 -6.67
CA ASN A 20 8.66 0.77 -8.13
C ASN A 20 7.21 0.73 -8.60
N ILE A 21 6.41 -0.13 -8.00
CA ILE A 21 5.01 -0.24 -8.37
C ILE A 21 4.30 1.07 -8.07
N ILE A 22 4.52 1.60 -6.87
CA ILE A 22 3.85 2.84 -6.48
C ILE A 22 4.28 4.00 -7.36
N HIS A 23 5.59 4.10 -7.63
CA HIS A 23 6.06 5.19 -8.46
C HIS A 23 5.53 5.08 -9.89
N ALA A 24 5.40 3.86 -10.41
CA ALA A 24 4.84 3.68 -11.73
C ALA A 24 3.39 4.13 -11.78
N LEU A 25 2.64 3.81 -10.73
CA LEU A 25 1.26 4.23 -10.68
C LEU A 25 1.12 5.74 -10.57
N LEU A 26 2.00 6.37 -9.81
CA LEU A 26 1.92 7.81 -9.64
C LEU A 26 2.25 8.57 -10.91
N LYS A 27 2.93 7.93 -11.85
CA LYS A 27 3.24 8.57 -13.11
C LYS A 27 2.09 8.58 -14.09
N LEU A 28 1.06 7.80 -13.81
CA LEU A 28 -0.10 7.78 -14.70
C LEU A 28 -0.85 9.10 -14.61
N GLU A 29 -1.49 9.46 -15.70
CA GLU A 29 -2.18 10.74 -15.74
C GLU A 29 -3.47 10.75 -14.94
N HIS A 30 -3.99 9.59 -14.65
CA HIS A 30 -5.25 9.53 -13.90
C HIS A 30 -4.99 9.86 -12.46
N GLN A 31 -5.98 10.48 -11.85
CA GLN A 31 -5.90 10.78 -10.44
C GLN A 31 -6.61 9.71 -9.65
N PHE A 32 -5.87 9.01 -8.82
CA PHE A 32 -6.44 8.01 -7.96
C PHE A 32 -5.60 7.93 -6.71
N ASP A 33 -6.18 7.37 -5.66
CA ASP A 33 -5.44 7.11 -4.45
C ASP A 33 -4.93 5.67 -4.48
N ILE A 34 -3.89 5.40 -3.71
CA ILE A 34 -3.30 4.07 -3.64
C ILE A 34 -3.48 3.58 -2.23
N LEU A 35 -4.07 2.40 -2.08
CA LEU A 35 -4.23 1.77 -0.79
C LEU A 35 -3.43 0.47 -0.78
N VAL A 36 -2.39 0.42 0.03
CA VAL A 36 -1.59 -0.77 0.17
C VAL A 36 -2.11 -1.56 1.37
N ILE A 37 -2.40 -2.83 1.15
CA ILE A 37 -2.83 -3.69 2.22
C ILE A 37 -1.72 -4.71 2.44
N ASP A 38 -0.98 -4.55 3.52
CA ASP A 38 0.18 -5.39 3.78
C ASP A 38 -0.18 -6.49 4.75
N ASP A 39 0.10 -7.71 4.36
CA ASP A 39 -0.23 -8.89 5.14
C ASP A 39 0.93 -9.27 6.06
N ASN A 40 1.38 -8.32 6.83
CA ASN A 40 2.41 -8.55 7.84
C ASN A 40 3.70 -9.06 7.19
N SER A 41 4.17 -8.36 6.19
CA SER A 41 5.39 -8.75 5.49
C SER A 41 6.59 -8.68 6.42
N PRO A 42 7.33 -9.76 6.58
CA PRO A 42 8.50 -9.73 7.46
C PRO A 42 9.70 -9.03 6.85
N ASP A 43 9.68 -8.73 5.57
CA ASP A 43 10.83 -8.13 4.92
C ASP A 43 10.87 -6.61 5.00
N GLY A 44 9.90 -5.98 5.63
CA GLY A 44 9.91 -4.53 5.76
C GLY A 44 9.12 -3.80 4.69
N THR A 45 8.28 -4.50 3.95
CA THR A 45 7.48 -3.86 2.91
C THR A 45 6.69 -2.67 3.46
N ALA A 46 6.05 -2.85 4.61
CA ALA A 46 5.23 -1.79 5.17
C ALA A 46 6.05 -0.55 5.51
N ALA A 47 7.27 -0.74 5.98
CA ALA A 47 8.12 0.39 6.32
C ALA A 47 8.44 1.22 5.09
N ILE A 48 8.63 0.57 3.95
CA ILE A 48 8.87 1.30 2.72
C ILE A 48 7.65 2.11 2.32
N VAL A 49 6.47 1.50 2.45
CA VAL A 49 5.24 2.22 2.13
C VAL A 49 5.06 3.41 3.07
N GLU A 50 5.39 3.24 4.34
CA GLU A 50 5.26 4.33 5.28
C GLU A 50 6.15 5.51 4.91
N ARG A 51 7.34 5.23 4.40
CA ARG A 51 8.19 6.32 3.94
C ARG A 51 7.59 7.03 2.74
N LEU A 52 7.00 6.28 1.84
CA LEU A 52 6.36 6.90 0.69
C LEU A 52 5.18 7.75 1.10
N ILE A 53 4.46 7.33 2.13
CA ILE A 53 3.36 8.13 2.64
C ILE A 53 3.86 9.45 3.18
N GLU A 54 5.03 9.45 3.82
CA GLU A 54 5.58 10.70 4.32
C GLU A 54 5.86 11.68 3.20
N GLU A 55 6.19 11.17 2.02
CA GLU A 55 6.46 12.03 0.89
C GLU A 55 5.19 12.45 0.17
N ILE A 56 4.21 11.58 0.12
CA ILE A 56 2.98 11.85 -0.62
C ILE A 56 1.80 11.40 0.22
N PRO A 57 1.53 12.12 1.33
CA PRO A 57 0.52 11.65 2.28
C PRO A 57 -0.90 11.72 1.76
N GLU A 58 -1.13 12.50 0.72
CA GLU A 58 -2.49 12.67 0.25
C GLU A 58 -2.94 11.58 -0.68
N ARG A 59 -2.03 10.77 -1.18
CA ARG A 59 -2.40 9.80 -2.20
C ARG A 59 -2.10 8.37 -1.84
N ILE A 60 -1.29 8.12 -0.83
CA ILE A 60 -0.87 6.78 -0.49
C ILE A 60 -1.37 6.46 0.91
N HIS A 61 -2.02 5.32 1.05
CA HIS A 61 -2.56 4.88 2.33
C HIS A 61 -2.14 3.46 2.59
N LEU A 62 -2.02 3.08 3.85
CA LEU A 62 -1.55 1.76 4.22
C LEU A 62 -2.44 1.15 5.29
N VAL A 63 -2.81 -0.10 5.07
CA VAL A 63 -3.47 -0.89 6.09
C VAL A 63 -2.58 -2.10 6.35
N LYS A 64 -2.22 -2.32 7.60
CA LYS A 64 -1.43 -3.48 7.98
C LYS A 64 -2.36 -4.51 8.58
N ARG A 65 -2.32 -5.73 8.04
CA ARG A 65 -3.12 -6.81 8.52
C ARG A 65 -2.26 -7.74 9.34
N ALA A 66 -2.89 -8.49 10.20
CA ALA A 66 -2.17 -9.42 11.04
C ALA A 66 -1.78 -10.70 10.31
N GLY A 67 -2.00 -10.76 9.04
CA GLY A 67 -1.59 -11.91 8.26
C GLY A 67 -2.49 -13.10 8.50
N LYS A 68 -1.89 -14.21 8.79
CA LYS A 68 -2.63 -15.44 8.87
C LYS A 68 -3.55 -15.55 10.05
N GLN A 69 -3.66 -14.56 10.81
CA GLN A 69 -4.51 -14.63 11.95
C GLN A 69 -5.94 -14.90 11.60
N GLY A 70 -6.31 -14.67 10.50
CA GLY A 70 -7.56 -14.89 9.88
C GLY A 70 -8.80 -15.09 10.65
N LEU A 71 -8.79 -15.86 11.62
CA LEU A 71 -10.00 -16.18 12.31
C LEU A 71 -10.61 -14.96 12.89
N GLY A 72 -11.78 -14.68 12.54
CA GLY A 72 -12.47 -13.58 13.13
C GLY A 72 -11.96 -12.24 12.73
N THR A 73 -10.99 -12.19 11.92
CA THR A 73 -10.52 -10.91 11.51
C THR A 73 -11.13 -10.51 10.25
N ALA A 74 -12.16 -10.96 9.94
CA ALA A 74 -12.73 -10.64 8.70
C ALA A 74 -12.84 -9.22 8.64
N TYR A 75 -12.71 -8.50 9.14
CA TYR A 75 -12.88 -7.12 8.88
C TYR A 75 -13.88 -6.95 7.81
#